data_e2c30d938faafd1743c221b67989f37d
#
_entry.id   e2c30d938faafd1743c221b67989f37d
#
_cell.length_a   1.000
_cell.length_b   1.000
_cell.length_c   1.000
_cell.angle_alpha   90.00
_cell.angle_beta   90.00
_cell.angle_gamma   90.00
#
_symmetry.space_group_name_H-M   'P 1'
#
loop_
_entity.id
_entity.type
_entity.pdbx_description
1 polymer ?
#
loop_
_entity_poly.entity_id
_entity_poly.type
_entity_poly.pdbx_seq_one_letter_code
_entity_poly.pdbx_strand_id
1 'polypeptide(L)'
;MTRKEEIEARKVEIREEVENAETTEQVEELEKEVDALNEEEEQIENQEKVEELAEDMKEEKSAVKEIEREEKKMEKKKEYRDIYLSNLMGKELNQEERDILVAEDGAIPTETQNTIFEKVVKKAPMLDEITLLNVKGNVSFYVEGTRTDGADHTEGANINESDVPLIKVDLAGTEIVKLVTISDTVKQMSISAFETWLTDMLSDSIANAIESKIFTSIEANGTAVSGSLDATALRKLVAGLPAGYENGAKFYSNKSVFYNDVLALQDSSKNELVSREGGKYFILGYEVVISDKAKKISFGNAKKFVANLAEEINIHTQYNIGNNTYSYSGVAIYDGKVADATAFQVLTNTPSA
;
A
#
# COMPACT_ATOMS: atom_id res chain seq x y z
N MET A 1 1.44 46.99 -28.10
CA MET A 1 2.71 47.56 -27.66
C MET A 1 2.57 47.89 -26.19
N THR A 2 3.48 47.46 -25.38
CA THR A 2 3.53 47.86 -23.96
C THR A 2 4.06 49.30 -23.88
N ARG A 3 3.75 50.05 -22.80
CA ARG A 3 4.24 51.43 -22.64
C ARG A 3 5.76 51.51 -22.68
N LYS A 4 6.50 50.46 -22.23
CA LYS A 4 7.95 50.36 -22.39
C LYS A 4 8.39 50.30 -23.86
N GLU A 5 7.72 49.52 -24.69
CA GLU A 5 8.01 49.43 -26.13
C GLU A 5 7.76 50.76 -26.85
N GLU A 6 6.75 51.53 -26.40
CA GLU A 6 6.47 52.88 -26.91
C GLU A 6 7.59 53.86 -26.52
N ILE A 7 8.06 53.83 -25.29
CA ILE A 7 9.16 54.66 -24.78
C ILE A 7 10.45 54.35 -25.51
N GLU A 8 10.80 53.08 -25.72
CA GLU A 8 11.99 52.68 -26.49
C GLU A 8 11.88 53.12 -27.95
N ALA A 9 10.74 52.95 -28.58
CA ALA A 9 10.52 53.41 -29.95
C ALA A 9 10.68 54.94 -30.06
N ARG A 10 10.12 55.71 -29.12
CA ARG A 10 10.25 57.15 -29.11
C ARG A 10 11.68 57.62 -28.88
N LYS A 11 12.45 56.96 -28.00
CA LYS A 11 13.88 57.20 -27.76
C LYS A 11 14.73 56.99 -29.05
N VAL A 12 14.37 56.02 -29.89
CA VAL A 12 15.01 55.77 -31.17
C VAL A 12 14.71 56.90 -32.15
N GLU A 13 13.45 57.35 -32.22
CA GLU A 13 13.04 58.50 -33.06
C GLU A 13 13.77 59.77 -32.66
N ILE A 14 13.84 60.06 -31.34
CA ILE A 14 14.55 61.25 -30.82
C ILE A 14 16.05 61.21 -31.23
N ARG A 15 16.71 60.04 -31.23
CA ARG A 15 18.09 59.94 -31.68
C ARG A 15 18.27 60.33 -33.13
N GLU A 16 17.33 59.95 -34.00
CA GLU A 16 17.33 60.35 -35.39
C GLU A 16 17.02 61.88 -35.56
N GLU A 17 16.13 62.42 -34.73
CA GLU A 17 15.81 63.87 -34.71
C GLU A 17 16.99 64.68 -34.22
N VAL A 18 17.77 64.24 -33.25
CA VAL A 18 19.01 64.90 -32.77
C VAL A 18 20.07 64.96 -33.84
N GLU A 19 20.24 63.88 -34.66
CA GLU A 19 21.20 63.86 -35.77
C GLU A 19 20.83 64.88 -36.87
N ASN A 20 19.58 65.25 -36.99
CA ASN A 20 19.08 66.16 -38.00
C ASN A 20 18.79 67.60 -37.46
N ALA A 21 19.08 67.85 -36.19
CA ALA A 21 18.83 69.16 -35.55
C ALA A 21 19.81 70.23 -36.02
N GLU A 22 19.32 71.35 -36.50
CA GLU A 22 20.13 72.47 -37.02
C GLU A 22 20.38 73.57 -35.95
N THR A 23 19.70 73.57 -34.81
CA THR A 23 19.84 74.55 -33.75
C THR A 23 20.04 73.94 -32.37
N THR A 24 20.84 74.64 -31.51
CA THR A 24 21.11 74.21 -30.11
C THR A 24 19.87 74.16 -29.23
N GLU A 25 18.86 74.98 -29.52
CA GLU A 25 17.58 75.01 -28.79
C GLU A 25 16.74 73.77 -29.04
N GLN A 26 16.78 73.25 -30.27
CA GLN A 26 16.10 71.98 -30.61
C GLN A 26 16.75 70.72 -29.89
N VAL A 27 18.07 70.75 -29.75
CA VAL A 27 18.78 69.66 -29.02
C VAL A 27 18.44 69.70 -27.54
N GLU A 28 18.35 70.91 -26.88
CA GLU A 28 17.96 71.05 -25.48
C GLU A 28 16.52 70.65 -25.20
N GLU A 29 15.59 70.82 -26.17
CA GLU A 29 14.21 70.31 -26.03
C GLU A 29 14.15 68.77 -26.10
N LEU A 30 14.86 68.18 -27.03
CA LEU A 30 14.91 66.72 -27.19
C LEU A 30 15.64 66.03 -26.03
N GLU A 31 16.67 66.65 -25.43
CA GLU A 31 17.31 66.15 -24.19
C GLU A 31 16.31 66.13 -23.01
N LYS A 32 15.50 67.14 -22.83
CA LYS A 32 14.45 67.16 -21.81
C LYS A 32 13.38 66.09 -22.01
N GLU A 33 13.04 65.79 -23.25
CA GLU A 33 12.09 64.72 -23.58
C GLU A 33 12.69 63.34 -23.26
N VAL A 34 13.97 63.13 -23.55
CA VAL A 34 14.68 61.89 -23.19
C VAL A 34 14.75 61.71 -21.66
N ASP A 35 15.06 62.76 -20.91
CA ASP A 35 15.10 62.72 -19.46
C ASP A 35 13.72 62.37 -18.87
N ALA A 36 12.64 62.95 -19.36
CA ALA A 36 11.28 62.61 -18.95
C ALA A 36 10.89 61.16 -19.28
N LEU A 37 11.30 60.65 -20.43
CA LEU A 37 11.06 59.24 -20.82
C LEU A 37 11.89 58.24 -19.96
N ASN A 38 13.10 58.63 -19.54
CA ASN A 38 13.92 57.83 -18.62
C ASN A 38 13.28 57.78 -17.23
N GLU A 39 12.74 58.89 -16.71
CA GLU A 39 12.01 58.91 -15.43
C GLU A 39 10.73 58.05 -15.47
N GLU A 40 10.00 58.08 -16.60
CA GLU A 40 8.80 57.27 -16.79
C GLU A 40 9.15 55.79 -16.86
N GLU A 41 10.21 55.40 -17.54
CA GLU A 41 10.70 54.03 -17.63
C GLU A 41 11.12 53.48 -16.26
N GLU A 42 11.85 54.27 -15.45
CA GLU A 42 12.26 53.90 -14.09
C GLU A 42 11.04 53.73 -13.15
N GLN A 43 10.02 54.55 -13.33
CA GLN A 43 8.77 54.41 -12.57
C GLN A 43 8.04 53.10 -12.90
N ILE A 44 7.96 52.71 -14.18
CA ILE A 44 7.32 51.50 -14.64
C ILE A 44 8.10 50.27 -14.10
N GLU A 45 9.44 50.31 -14.17
CA GLU A 45 10.27 49.22 -13.62
C GLU A 45 10.10 49.03 -12.10
N ASN A 46 10.01 50.15 -11.37
CA ASN A 46 9.79 50.09 -9.93
C ASN A 46 8.36 49.61 -9.59
N GLN A 47 7.34 49.92 -10.39
CA GLN A 47 5.99 49.39 -10.20
C GLN A 47 5.93 47.88 -10.47
N GLU A 48 6.55 47.39 -11.54
CA GLU A 48 6.61 45.96 -11.85
C GLU A 48 7.30 45.17 -10.73
N LYS A 49 8.42 45.66 -10.19
CA LYS A 49 9.10 45.05 -9.04
C LYS A 49 8.27 44.99 -7.77
N VAL A 50 7.48 46.04 -7.52
CA VAL A 50 6.57 46.08 -6.35
C VAL A 50 5.39 45.12 -6.52
N GLU A 51 4.87 44.96 -7.74
CA GLU A 51 3.81 43.97 -8.02
C GLU A 51 4.31 42.56 -7.88
N GLU A 52 5.51 42.21 -8.40
CA GLU A 52 6.14 40.89 -8.26
C GLU A 52 6.37 40.55 -6.77
N LEU A 53 6.92 41.48 -5.98
CA LEU A 53 7.11 41.28 -4.55
C LEU A 53 5.79 41.12 -3.79
N ALA A 54 4.71 41.78 -4.24
CA ALA A 54 3.40 41.65 -3.63
C ALA A 54 2.70 40.30 -3.95
N GLU A 55 2.97 39.72 -5.12
CA GLU A 55 2.52 38.39 -5.46
C GLU A 55 3.29 37.31 -4.65
N ASP A 56 4.61 37.38 -4.58
CA ASP A 56 5.43 36.49 -3.78
C ASP A 56 5.01 36.50 -2.29
N MET A 57 4.75 37.68 -1.73
CA MET A 57 4.25 37.81 -0.35
C MET A 57 2.85 37.22 -0.16
N LYS A 58 1.99 37.18 -1.18
CA LYS A 58 0.69 36.52 -1.11
C LYS A 58 0.82 35.02 -1.13
N GLU A 59 1.71 34.49 -1.96
CA GLU A 59 1.99 33.04 -2.01
C GLU A 59 2.58 32.54 -0.70
N GLU A 60 3.59 33.24 -0.14
CA GLU A 60 4.16 32.88 1.19
C GLU A 60 3.09 32.92 2.30
N LYS A 61 2.24 33.93 2.35
CA LYS A 61 1.16 33.99 3.34
C LYS A 61 0.12 32.88 3.17
N SER A 62 -0.13 32.43 1.94
CA SER A 62 -1.04 31.28 1.69
C SER A 62 -0.43 29.98 2.16
N ALA A 63 0.86 29.75 1.88
CA ALA A 63 1.60 28.57 2.31
C ALA A 63 1.70 28.48 3.86
N VAL A 64 1.99 29.59 4.54
CA VAL A 64 2.02 29.64 6.02
C VAL A 64 0.66 29.33 6.63
N LYS A 65 -0.44 29.83 6.05
CA LYS A 65 -1.79 29.51 6.52
C LYS A 65 -2.18 28.05 6.29
N GLU A 66 -1.66 27.44 5.26
CA GLU A 66 -1.89 26.02 4.97
C GLU A 66 -1.13 25.13 5.97
N ILE A 67 0.11 25.46 6.29
CA ILE A 67 0.92 24.80 7.33
C ILE A 67 0.24 24.91 8.71
N GLU A 68 -0.20 26.11 9.11
CA GLU A 68 -0.92 26.30 10.39
C GLU A 68 -2.24 25.51 10.46
N ARG A 69 -2.93 25.34 9.32
CA ARG A 69 -4.15 24.51 9.26
C ARG A 69 -3.84 23.03 9.38
N GLU A 70 -2.75 22.57 8.80
CA GLU A 70 -2.31 21.18 8.90
C GLU A 70 -1.82 20.87 10.31
N GLU A 71 -1.05 21.76 10.94
CA GLU A 71 -0.62 21.60 12.34
C GLU A 71 -1.81 21.51 13.30
N LYS A 72 -2.80 22.40 13.17
CA LYS A 72 -4.03 22.35 13.98
C LYS A 72 -4.85 21.08 13.74
N LYS A 73 -4.84 20.55 12.51
CA LYS A 73 -5.48 19.25 12.22
C LYS A 73 -4.74 18.09 12.88
N MET A 74 -3.41 18.12 12.88
CA MET A 74 -2.57 17.11 13.53
C MET A 74 -2.73 17.13 15.05
N GLU A 75 -2.77 18.32 15.67
CA GLU A 75 -3.01 18.45 17.10
C GLU A 75 -4.39 17.89 17.50
N LYS A 76 -5.46 18.23 16.78
CA LYS A 76 -6.80 17.68 17.03
C LYS A 76 -6.87 16.16 16.86
N LYS A 77 -6.16 15.59 15.88
CA LYS A 77 -6.10 14.14 15.70
C LYS A 77 -5.37 13.44 16.84
N LYS A 78 -4.26 14.02 17.33
CA LYS A 78 -3.55 13.51 18.50
C LYS A 78 -4.42 13.54 19.76
N GLU A 79 -5.12 14.63 19.97
CA GLU A 79 -6.01 14.79 21.09
C GLU A 79 -7.14 13.73 21.07
N TYR A 80 -7.81 13.54 19.93
CA TYR A 80 -8.83 12.51 19.76
C TYR A 80 -8.29 11.10 20.02
N ARG A 81 -7.10 10.77 19.47
CA ARG A 81 -6.46 9.47 19.69
C ARG A 81 -6.23 9.19 21.17
N ASP A 82 -5.69 10.14 21.90
CA ASP A 82 -5.39 9.97 23.32
C ASP A 82 -6.67 9.86 24.18
N ILE A 83 -7.72 10.58 23.83
CA ILE A 83 -9.05 10.46 24.43
C ILE A 83 -9.65 9.08 24.16
N TYR A 84 -9.61 8.62 22.91
CA TYR A 84 -10.11 7.31 22.50
C TYR A 84 -9.41 6.17 23.25
N LEU A 85 -8.06 6.19 23.30
CA LEU A 85 -7.27 5.19 24.00
C LEU A 85 -7.54 5.24 25.53
N SER A 86 -7.70 6.41 26.11
CA SER A 86 -8.06 6.57 27.53
C SER A 86 -9.44 5.96 27.83
N ASN A 87 -10.39 6.14 26.91
CA ASN A 87 -11.71 5.51 27.01
C ASN A 87 -11.61 3.98 26.94
N LEU A 88 -10.83 3.44 26.01
CA LEU A 88 -10.58 2.00 25.90
C LEU A 88 -9.95 1.42 27.17
N MET A 89 -9.04 2.16 27.80
CA MET A 89 -8.42 1.77 29.08
C MET A 89 -9.41 1.83 30.26
N GLY A 90 -10.60 2.41 30.08
CA GLY A 90 -11.58 2.63 31.15
C GLY A 90 -11.18 3.75 32.11
N LYS A 91 -10.35 4.71 31.70
CA LYS A 91 -10.07 5.92 32.49
C LYS A 91 -11.27 6.85 32.51
N GLU A 92 -11.41 7.61 33.59
CA GLU A 92 -12.45 8.62 33.66
C GLU A 92 -12.15 9.77 32.69
N LEU A 93 -13.11 10.09 31.85
CA LEU A 93 -13.08 11.21 30.94
C LEU A 93 -13.88 12.38 31.51
N ASN A 94 -13.40 13.60 31.29
CA ASN A 94 -14.13 14.81 31.57
C ASN A 94 -15.28 15.02 30.54
N GLN A 95 -16.13 16.06 30.75
CA GLN A 95 -17.28 16.28 29.87
C GLN A 95 -16.86 16.65 28.44
N GLU A 96 -15.85 17.48 28.27
CA GLU A 96 -15.33 17.91 26.97
C GLU A 96 -14.77 16.73 26.17
N GLU A 97 -14.00 15.85 26.82
CA GLU A 97 -13.45 14.63 26.20
C GLU A 97 -14.56 13.66 25.75
N ARG A 98 -15.65 13.54 26.54
CA ARG A 98 -16.81 12.73 26.16
C ARG A 98 -17.53 13.30 24.94
N ASP A 99 -17.69 14.64 24.90
CA ASP A 99 -18.34 15.32 23.78
C ASP A 99 -17.53 15.16 22.47
N ILE A 100 -16.19 15.21 22.55
CA ILE A 100 -15.30 14.92 21.41
C ILE A 100 -15.49 13.47 20.95
N LEU A 101 -15.56 12.52 21.86
CA LEU A 101 -15.72 11.09 21.53
C LEU A 101 -17.08 10.81 20.86
N VAL A 102 -18.13 11.49 21.30
CA VAL A 102 -19.48 11.40 20.70
C VAL A 102 -19.53 12.07 19.34
N ALA A 103 -18.82 13.18 19.15
CA ALA A 103 -18.77 13.89 17.86
C ALA A 103 -18.14 13.06 16.74
N GLU A 104 -17.18 12.20 17.08
CA GLU A 104 -16.50 11.29 16.15
C GLU A 104 -17.12 9.86 16.17
N ASP A 105 -18.31 9.70 16.72
CA ASP A 105 -19.08 8.44 16.81
C ASP A 105 -18.30 7.26 17.45
N GLY A 106 -17.28 7.58 18.26
CA GLY A 106 -16.40 6.60 18.90
C GLY A 106 -15.54 5.78 17.90
N ALA A 107 -15.37 6.27 16.68
CA ALA A 107 -14.60 5.60 15.65
C ALA A 107 -13.12 5.48 16.03
N ILE A 108 -12.47 4.41 15.58
CA ILE A 108 -11.03 4.22 15.82
C ILE A 108 -10.25 5.32 15.09
N PRO A 109 -9.29 5.98 15.77
CA PRO A 109 -8.43 6.95 15.10
C PRO A 109 -7.71 6.36 13.89
N THR A 110 -7.72 7.06 12.76
CA THR A 110 -7.12 6.59 11.49
C THR A 110 -5.64 6.23 11.64
N GLU A 111 -4.92 6.94 12.52
CA GLU A 111 -3.50 6.65 12.81
C GLU A 111 -3.32 5.28 13.48
N THR A 112 -4.19 4.94 14.44
CA THR A 112 -4.17 3.63 15.12
C THR A 112 -4.54 2.51 14.15
N GLN A 113 -5.54 2.73 13.28
CA GLN A 113 -5.91 1.78 12.23
C GLN A 113 -4.77 1.51 11.26
N ASN A 114 -4.14 2.57 10.75
CA ASN A 114 -3.00 2.46 9.84
C ASN A 114 -1.82 1.74 10.51
N THR A 115 -1.55 2.01 11.79
CA THR A 115 -0.51 1.33 12.55
C THR A 115 -0.77 -0.17 12.66
N ILE A 116 -2.02 -0.58 12.92
CA ILE A 116 -2.39 -2.00 12.98
C ILE A 116 -2.25 -2.63 11.59
N PHE A 117 -2.75 -1.98 10.55
CA PHE A 117 -2.66 -2.47 9.18
C PHE A 117 -1.20 -2.68 8.74
N GLU A 118 -0.33 -1.68 8.94
CA GLU A 118 1.09 -1.81 8.64
C GLU A 118 1.77 -2.95 9.41
N LYS A 119 1.41 -3.14 10.69
CA LYS A 119 1.93 -4.23 11.50
C LYS A 119 1.42 -5.59 10.99
N VAL A 120 0.16 -5.69 10.57
CA VAL A 120 -0.42 -6.91 9.96
C VAL A 120 0.34 -7.29 8.70
N VAL A 121 0.56 -6.34 7.79
CA VAL A 121 1.30 -6.58 6.55
C VAL A 121 2.74 -7.01 6.84
N LYS A 122 3.44 -6.33 7.75
CA LYS A 122 4.83 -6.70 8.14
C LYS A 122 4.95 -8.08 8.77
N LYS A 123 3.91 -8.53 9.51
CA LYS A 123 3.91 -9.81 10.23
C LYS A 123 3.39 -10.99 9.40
N ALA A 124 2.72 -10.72 8.29
CA ALA A 124 2.26 -11.71 7.32
C ALA A 124 2.97 -11.53 5.97
N PRO A 125 4.19 -12.08 5.79
CA PRO A 125 5.00 -11.88 4.59
C PRO A 125 4.27 -12.21 3.28
N MET A 126 3.32 -13.14 3.32
CA MET A 126 2.51 -13.49 2.16
C MET A 126 1.63 -12.34 1.66
N LEU A 127 1.25 -11.39 2.52
CA LEU A 127 0.44 -10.23 2.10
C LEU A 127 1.18 -9.31 1.13
N ASP A 128 2.49 -9.18 1.25
CA ASP A 128 3.31 -8.38 0.33
C ASP A 128 3.47 -9.06 -1.03
N GLU A 129 3.34 -10.38 -1.07
CA GLU A 129 3.56 -11.16 -2.29
C GLU A 129 2.31 -11.34 -3.13
N ILE A 130 1.13 -11.36 -2.51
CA ILE A 130 -0.16 -11.55 -3.18
C ILE A 130 -0.70 -10.24 -3.79
N THR A 131 -1.78 -10.35 -4.55
CA THR A 131 -2.54 -9.17 -4.99
C THR A 131 -3.58 -8.83 -3.92
N LEU A 132 -3.29 -7.78 -3.13
CA LEU A 132 -4.17 -7.32 -2.06
C LEU A 132 -5.05 -6.17 -2.56
N LEU A 133 -6.36 -6.32 -2.38
CA LEU A 133 -7.36 -5.29 -2.58
C LEU A 133 -7.79 -4.73 -1.21
N ASN A 134 -8.12 -3.45 -1.18
CA ASN A 134 -8.68 -2.79 0.00
C ASN A 134 -9.97 -2.07 -0.41
N VAL A 135 -11.03 -2.86 -0.60
CA VAL A 135 -12.33 -2.36 -1.06
C VAL A 135 -13.39 -2.75 -0.03
N LYS A 136 -14.17 -1.76 0.41
CA LYS A 136 -15.29 -2.00 1.34
C LYS A 136 -16.37 -2.85 0.67
N GLY A 137 -16.79 -3.91 1.37
CA GLY A 137 -17.84 -4.83 0.92
C GLY A 137 -17.35 -5.99 0.05
N ASN A 138 -18.30 -6.65 -0.59
CA ASN A 138 -18.01 -7.80 -1.44
C ASN A 138 -17.44 -7.36 -2.79
N VAL A 139 -16.39 -8.03 -3.22
CA VAL A 139 -15.70 -7.75 -4.50
C VAL A 139 -15.88 -8.95 -5.41
N SER A 140 -16.26 -8.69 -6.66
CA SER A 140 -16.28 -9.69 -7.71
C SER A 140 -15.32 -9.28 -8.82
N PHE A 141 -14.50 -10.19 -9.28
CA PHE A 141 -13.64 -9.97 -10.43
C PHE A 141 -13.71 -11.18 -11.37
N TYR A 142 -13.34 -10.93 -12.62
CA TYR A 142 -13.34 -11.97 -13.65
C TYR A 142 -11.89 -12.37 -13.95
N VAL A 143 -11.65 -13.66 -13.97
CA VAL A 143 -10.37 -14.25 -14.37
C VAL A 143 -10.56 -14.94 -15.70
N GLU A 144 -9.63 -14.75 -16.59
CA GLU A 144 -9.60 -15.44 -17.85
C GLU A 144 -9.32 -16.94 -17.62
N GLY A 145 -10.18 -17.80 -18.09
CA GLY A 145 -9.98 -19.25 -18.02
C GLY A 145 -8.92 -19.75 -19.02
N THR A 146 -8.88 -21.03 -19.24
CA THR A 146 -7.91 -21.63 -20.16
C THR A 146 -8.11 -21.09 -21.57
N ARG A 147 -7.08 -20.47 -22.13
CA ARG A 147 -7.08 -20.04 -23.53
C ARG A 147 -6.93 -21.24 -24.44
N THR A 148 -7.67 -21.25 -25.52
CA THR A 148 -7.44 -22.16 -26.62
C THR A 148 -6.46 -21.50 -27.58
N ASP A 149 -5.38 -22.19 -27.93
CA ASP A 149 -4.42 -21.70 -28.92
C ASP A 149 -5.07 -21.54 -30.29
N GLY A 150 -4.58 -20.58 -31.07
CA GLY A 150 -4.97 -20.45 -32.48
C GLY A 150 -4.63 -21.72 -33.24
N ALA A 151 -5.56 -22.19 -34.07
CA ALA A 151 -5.33 -23.33 -34.95
C ALA A 151 -5.04 -22.88 -36.38
N ASP A 152 -4.24 -23.67 -37.10
CA ASP A 152 -3.99 -23.44 -38.51
C ASP A 152 -5.30 -23.49 -39.30
N HIS A 153 -5.52 -22.47 -40.13
CA HIS A 153 -6.71 -22.36 -40.96
C HIS A 153 -6.42 -22.84 -42.37
N THR A 154 -7.25 -23.78 -42.86
CA THR A 154 -7.22 -24.21 -44.27
C THR A 154 -8.18 -23.32 -45.04
N GLU A 155 -7.75 -22.79 -46.18
CA GLU A 155 -8.58 -21.97 -47.07
C GLU A 155 -9.88 -22.70 -47.44
N GLY A 156 -11.02 -22.01 -47.20
CA GLY A 156 -12.37 -22.60 -47.48
C GLY A 156 -12.98 -23.41 -46.34
N ALA A 157 -12.28 -23.64 -45.20
CA ALA A 157 -12.85 -24.27 -44.02
C ALA A 157 -13.57 -23.24 -43.12
N ASN A 158 -14.51 -23.71 -42.31
CA ASN A 158 -15.13 -22.84 -41.29
C ASN A 158 -14.13 -22.56 -40.16
N ILE A 159 -14.04 -21.28 -39.74
CA ILE A 159 -13.31 -20.89 -38.55
C ILE A 159 -14.18 -21.26 -37.33
N ASN A 160 -13.68 -22.12 -36.48
CA ASN A 160 -14.34 -22.43 -35.22
C ASN A 160 -14.02 -21.33 -34.21
N GLU A 161 -15.04 -20.66 -33.70
CA GLU A 161 -14.86 -19.76 -32.58
C GLU A 161 -14.46 -20.58 -31.34
N SER A 162 -13.39 -20.19 -30.67
CA SER A 162 -13.04 -20.71 -29.37
C SER A 162 -13.31 -19.63 -28.32
N ASP A 163 -14.29 -19.89 -27.47
CA ASP A 163 -14.59 -19.01 -26.34
C ASP A 163 -13.47 -19.09 -25.27
N VAL A 164 -13.02 -17.94 -24.79
CA VAL A 164 -12.24 -17.86 -23.58
C VAL A 164 -13.22 -17.64 -22.42
N PRO A 165 -13.48 -18.67 -21.58
CA PRO A 165 -14.44 -18.53 -20.50
C PRO A 165 -13.90 -17.53 -19.46
N LEU A 166 -14.70 -16.53 -19.11
CA LEU A 166 -14.47 -15.66 -17.99
C LEU A 166 -15.02 -16.31 -16.72
N ILE A 167 -14.13 -16.65 -15.80
CA ILE A 167 -14.49 -17.24 -14.51
C ILE A 167 -14.71 -16.10 -13.51
N LYS A 168 -15.93 -16.01 -12.99
CA LYS A 168 -16.25 -15.04 -11.93
C LYS A 168 -15.72 -15.56 -10.59
N VAL A 169 -14.91 -14.75 -9.93
CA VAL A 169 -14.42 -14.99 -8.57
C VAL A 169 -15.06 -13.96 -7.64
N ASP A 170 -15.87 -14.44 -6.72
CA ASP A 170 -16.52 -13.59 -5.71
C ASP A 170 -15.76 -13.69 -4.41
N LEU A 171 -15.32 -12.55 -3.87
CA LEU A 171 -14.75 -12.40 -2.54
C LEU A 171 -15.87 -11.89 -1.61
N ALA A 172 -16.37 -12.78 -0.78
CA ALA A 172 -17.36 -12.48 0.26
C ALA A 172 -16.63 -12.49 1.60
N GLY A 173 -16.33 -11.32 2.13
CA GLY A 173 -15.53 -11.18 3.34
C GLY A 173 -16.03 -12.04 4.50
N THR A 174 -15.11 -12.72 5.17
CA THR A 174 -15.36 -13.43 6.43
C THR A 174 -14.70 -12.69 7.58
N GLU A 175 -15.38 -12.61 8.71
CA GLU A 175 -14.85 -11.98 9.90
C GLU A 175 -13.70 -12.80 10.49
N ILE A 176 -12.61 -12.12 10.78
CA ILE A 176 -11.50 -12.61 11.61
C ILE A 176 -11.60 -11.85 12.92
N VAL A 177 -11.92 -12.55 14.00
CA VAL A 177 -12.09 -11.95 15.31
C VAL A 177 -11.04 -12.46 16.27
N LYS A 178 -10.42 -11.54 17.00
CA LYS A 178 -9.53 -11.86 18.12
C LYS A 178 -10.03 -11.18 19.38
N LEU A 179 -10.32 -11.98 20.41
CA LEU A 179 -10.63 -11.52 21.75
C LEU A 179 -9.40 -11.66 22.65
N VAL A 180 -9.04 -10.58 23.35
CA VAL A 180 -7.97 -10.52 24.35
C VAL A 180 -8.53 -9.97 25.65
N THR A 181 -8.21 -10.62 26.76
CA THR A 181 -8.68 -10.21 28.08
C THR A 181 -7.49 -9.86 28.98
N ILE A 182 -7.54 -8.70 29.61
CA ILE A 182 -6.53 -8.21 30.55
C ILE A 182 -7.18 -7.77 31.86
N SER A 183 -6.45 -7.82 32.96
CA SER A 183 -6.95 -7.35 34.25
C SER A 183 -7.12 -5.83 34.29
N ASP A 184 -7.86 -5.31 35.24
CA ASP A 184 -8.10 -3.85 35.46
C ASP A 184 -6.80 -3.03 35.66
N THR A 185 -5.67 -3.70 35.86
CA THR A 185 -4.34 -3.07 35.91
C THR A 185 -3.97 -2.33 34.63
N VAL A 186 -4.68 -2.56 33.52
CA VAL A 186 -4.51 -1.80 32.26
C VAL A 186 -4.64 -0.30 32.45
N LYS A 187 -5.48 0.14 33.42
CA LYS A 187 -5.65 1.57 33.76
C LYS A 187 -4.36 2.23 34.25
N GLN A 188 -3.39 1.45 34.77
CA GLN A 188 -2.11 1.95 35.27
C GLN A 188 -1.07 2.11 34.16
N MET A 189 -1.33 1.61 32.97
CA MET A 189 -0.43 1.77 31.82
C MET A 189 -0.43 3.22 31.32
N SER A 190 0.67 3.64 30.71
CA SER A 190 0.65 4.85 29.88
C SER A 190 -0.15 4.60 28.60
N ILE A 191 -0.73 5.65 28.03
CA ILE A 191 -1.50 5.56 26.77
C ILE A 191 -0.67 4.93 25.66
N SER A 192 0.57 5.36 25.50
CA SER A 192 1.51 4.84 24.49
C SER A 192 1.85 3.35 24.71
N ALA A 193 2.08 2.92 25.95
CA ALA A 193 2.35 1.51 26.25
C ALA A 193 1.13 0.63 25.99
N PHE A 194 -0.06 1.10 26.34
CA PHE A 194 -1.30 0.41 26.04
C PHE A 194 -1.57 0.30 24.54
N GLU A 195 -1.40 1.38 23.78
CA GLU A 195 -1.56 1.38 22.33
C GLU A 195 -0.60 0.39 21.66
N THR A 196 0.67 0.40 22.05
CA THR A 196 1.66 -0.54 21.52
C THR A 196 1.26 -1.97 21.80
N TRP A 197 0.91 -2.28 23.04
CA TRP A 197 0.48 -3.62 23.44
C TRP A 197 -0.77 -4.08 22.67
N LEU A 198 -1.81 -3.23 22.61
CA LEU A 198 -3.07 -3.56 21.95
C LEU A 198 -2.87 -3.78 20.44
N THR A 199 -2.17 -2.87 19.78
CA THR A 199 -1.89 -2.96 18.35
C THR A 199 -1.02 -4.17 18.01
N ASP A 200 -0.03 -4.52 18.83
CA ASP A 200 0.80 -5.71 18.64
C ASP A 200 0.00 -7.00 18.78
N MET A 201 -0.79 -7.11 19.84
CA MET A 201 -1.60 -8.31 20.10
C MET A 201 -2.66 -8.55 19.03
N LEU A 202 -3.33 -7.50 18.58
CA LEU A 202 -4.33 -7.61 17.53
C LEU A 202 -3.69 -7.92 16.18
N SER A 203 -2.64 -7.18 15.80
CA SER A 203 -1.96 -7.37 14.51
C SER A 203 -1.33 -8.76 14.39
N ASP A 204 -0.68 -9.29 15.43
CA ASP A 204 -0.12 -10.65 15.43
C ASP A 204 -1.18 -11.71 15.16
N SER A 205 -2.31 -11.58 15.85
CA SER A 205 -3.38 -12.58 15.75
C SER A 205 -4.08 -12.53 14.40
N ILE A 206 -4.35 -11.33 13.89
CA ILE A 206 -4.99 -11.11 12.59
C ILE A 206 -4.06 -11.56 11.47
N ALA A 207 -2.77 -11.17 11.51
CA ALA A 207 -1.77 -11.57 10.52
C ALA A 207 -1.64 -13.10 10.42
N ASN A 208 -1.52 -13.77 11.58
CA ASN A 208 -1.45 -15.24 11.64
C ASN A 208 -2.71 -15.91 11.06
N ALA A 209 -3.89 -15.35 11.30
CA ALA A 209 -5.13 -15.90 10.78
C ALA A 209 -5.25 -15.70 9.27
N ILE A 210 -4.88 -14.52 8.76
CA ILE A 210 -4.86 -14.21 7.32
C ILE A 210 -3.88 -15.14 6.61
N GLU A 211 -2.64 -15.25 7.10
CA GLU A 211 -1.63 -16.11 6.49
C GLU A 211 -2.06 -17.58 6.45
N SER A 212 -2.68 -18.07 7.54
CA SER A 212 -3.26 -19.41 7.57
C SER A 212 -4.36 -19.62 6.53
N LYS A 213 -5.23 -18.62 6.32
CA LYS A 213 -6.27 -18.68 5.28
C LYS A 213 -5.68 -18.67 3.87
N ILE A 214 -4.62 -17.88 3.63
CA ILE A 214 -3.91 -17.85 2.32
C ILE A 214 -3.37 -19.24 2.00
N PHE A 215 -2.57 -19.85 2.89
CA PHE A 215 -2.03 -21.18 2.66
C PHE A 215 -3.10 -22.24 2.54
N THR A 216 -4.13 -22.22 3.38
CA THR A 216 -5.26 -23.16 3.27
C THR A 216 -5.95 -23.06 1.90
N SER A 217 -6.14 -21.86 1.38
CA SER A 217 -6.76 -21.65 0.06
C SER A 217 -5.85 -22.12 -1.08
N ILE A 218 -4.54 -21.84 -1.01
CA ILE A 218 -3.55 -22.31 -2.00
C ILE A 218 -3.51 -23.85 -2.01
N GLU A 219 -3.41 -24.47 -0.82
CA GLU A 219 -3.30 -25.93 -0.66
C GLU A 219 -4.55 -26.69 -1.06
N ALA A 220 -5.72 -26.03 -1.00
CA ALA A 220 -7.00 -26.62 -1.39
C ALA A 220 -7.31 -26.45 -2.88
N ASN A 221 -6.92 -25.33 -3.48
CA ASN A 221 -7.33 -24.95 -4.83
C ASN A 221 -6.20 -25.03 -5.88
N GLY A 222 -4.92 -25.15 -5.46
CA GLY A 222 -3.81 -25.34 -6.38
C GLY A 222 -3.83 -26.73 -7.03
N THR A 223 -3.10 -26.88 -8.12
CA THR A 223 -2.96 -28.14 -8.85
C THR A 223 -2.20 -29.17 -8.01
N ALA A 224 -2.83 -30.30 -7.75
CA ALA A 224 -2.27 -31.36 -6.92
C ALA A 224 -1.18 -32.16 -7.67
N VAL A 225 0.03 -32.21 -7.09
CA VAL A 225 1.12 -33.06 -7.58
C VAL A 225 1.27 -34.26 -6.63
N SER A 226 1.07 -35.46 -7.15
CA SER A 226 1.20 -36.70 -6.36
C SER A 226 2.66 -37.15 -6.28
N GLY A 227 3.05 -37.65 -5.12
CA GLY A 227 4.38 -38.18 -4.84
C GLY A 227 4.81 -37.92 -3.41
N SER A 228 5.78 -38.69 -2.91
CA SER A 228 6.46 -38.37 -1.65
C SER A 228 7.46 -37.25 -1.87
N LEU A 229 7.84 -36.56 -0.81
CA LEU A 229 8.83 -35.49 -0.86
C LEU A 229 10.22 -36.07 -1.24
N ASP A 230 10.61 -35.85 -2.48
CA ASP A 230 11.91 -36.19 -3.04
C ASP A 230 12.36 -35.16 -4.10
N ALA A 231 13.57 -35.32 -4.60
CA ALA A 231 14.13 -34.50 -5.65
C ALA A 231 13.25 -34.48 -6.93
N THR A 232 12.60 -35.61 -7.23
CA THR A 232 11.73 -35.76 -8.40
C THR A 232 10.43 -35.00 -8.21
N ALA A 233 9.86 -35.04 -7.01
CA ALA A 233 8.64 -34.31 -6.68
C ALA A 233 8.86 -32.79 -6.77
N LEU A 234 9.98 -32.27 -6.27
CA LEU A 234 10.32 -30.85 -6.38
C LEU A 234 10.46 -30.40 -7.86
N ARG A 235 11.09 -31.23 -8.71
CA ARG A 235 11.18 -30.97 -10.16
C ARG A 235 9.80 -31.00 -10.82
N LYS A 236 8.91 -31.93 -10.41
CA LYS A 236 7.55 -32.00 -10.93
C LYS A 236 6.72 -30.78 -10.57
N LEU A 237 6.91 -30.21 -9.35
CA LEU A 237 6.26 -28.95 -8.98
C LEU A 237 6.67 -27.81 -9.93
N VAL A 238 7.96 -27.70 -10.24
CA VAL A 238 8.44 -26.68 -11.19
C VAL A 238 7.94 -26.95 -12.61
N ALA A 239 8.06 -28.20 -13.09
CA ALA A 239 7.64 -28.59 -14.43
C ALA A 239 6.12 -28.46 -14.68
N GLY A 240 5.33 -28.59 -13.62
CA GLY A 240 3.87 -28.46 -13.70
C GLY A 240 3.39 -27.00 -13.77
N LEU A 241 4.23 -26.02 -13.47
CA LEU A 241 3.86 -24.62 -13.55
C LEU A 241 3.93 -24.14 -14.99
N PRO A 242 2.87 -23.50 -15.56
CA PRO A 242 2.93 -22.89 -16.87
C PRO A 242 4.03 -21.82 -16.94
N ALA A 243 4.80 -21.79 -18.05
CA ALA A 243 5.91 -20.86 -18.25
C ALA A 243 5.55 -19.38 -18.06
N GLY A 244 4.30 -19.02 -18.34
CA GLY A 244 3.80 -17.65 -18.10
C GLY A 244 3.74 -17.23 -16.63
N TYR A 245 3.81 -18.18 -15.69
CA TYR A 245 3.77 -17.93 -14.25
C TYR A 245 5.11 -18.10 -13.55
N GLU A 246 6.16 -18.51 -14.25
CA GLU A 246 7.49 -18.73 -13.69
C GLU A 246 8.13 -17.45 -13.14
N ASN A 247 7.89 -16.32 -13.79
CA ASN A 247 8.44 -15.05 -13.34
C ASN A 247 7.80 -14.64 -12.00
N GLY A 248 8.60 -14.63 -10.94
CA GLY A 248 8.15 -14.35 -9.58
C GLY A 248 7.57 -15.56 -8.85
N ALA A 249 7.67 -16.78 -9.42
CA ALA A 249 7.29 -18.00 -8.73
C ALA A 249 8.27 -18.31 -7.59
N LYS A 250 7.73 -18.84 -6.47
CA LYS A 250 8.48 -19.19 -5.27
C LYS A 250 8.01 -20.53 -4.71
N PHE A 251 8.89 -21.16 -3.94
CA PHE A 251 8.50 -22.29 -3.10
C PHE A 251 7.97 -21.81 -1.76
N TYR A 252 6.96 -22.49 -1.27
CA TYR A 252 6.36 -22.27 0.05
C TYR A 252 6.44 -23.56 0.85
N SER A 253 6.95 -23.49 2.07
CA SER A 253 7.13 -24.65 2.91
C SER A 253 6.95 -24.32 4.39
N ASN A 254 6.55 -25.34 5.17
CA ASN A 254 6.60 -25.27 6.62
C ASN A 254 8.06 -25.23 7.09
N LYS A 255 8.31 -24.51 8.17
CA LYS A 255 9.65 -24.39 8.76
C LYS A 255 10.20 -25.75 9.18
N SER A 256 9.40 -26.56 9.88
CA SER A 256 9.83 -27.89 10.35
C SER A 256 10.16 -28.80 9.17
N VAL A 257 9.28 -28.89 8.18
CA VAL A 257 9.48 -29.71 6.97
C VAL A 257 10.69 -29.24 6.17
N PHE A 258 10.87 -27.94 6.05
CA PHE A 258 12.00 -27.39 5.31
C PHE A 258 13.33 -27.78 5.92
N TYR A 259 13.52 -27.58 7.23
CA TYR A 259 14.78 -27.85 7.90
C TYR A 259 15.06 -29.34 8.12
N ASN A 260 14.03 -30.17 8.35
CA ASN A 260 14.21 -31.58 8.62
C ASN A 260 14.29 -32.42 7.35
N ASP A 261 13.47 -32.11 6.35
CA ASP A 261 13.28 -32.96 5.17
C ASP A 261 13.87 -32.37 3.91
N VAL A 262 13.54 -31.07 3.60
CA VAL A 262 13.93 -30.46 2.32
C VAL A 262 15.42 -30.19 2.23
N LEU A 263 16.04 -29.68 3.29
CA LEU A 263 17.49 -29.41 3.33
C LEU A 263 18.35 -30.67 3.14
N ALA A 264 17.85 -31.83 3.53
CA ALA A 264 18.54 -33.09 3.41
C ALA A 264 18.46 -33.72 2.00
N LEU A 265 17.62 -33.14 1.11
CA LEU A 265 17.40 -33.70 -0.22
C LEU A 265 18.60 -33.47 -1.14
N GLN A 266 19.00 -34.54 -1.79
CA GLN A 266 20.02 -34.57 -2.84
C GLN A 266 19.45 -35.17 -4.12
N ASP A 267 19.99 -34.80 -5.25
CA ASP A 267 19.68 -35.49 -6.50
C ASP A 267 20.32 -36.88 -6.60
N SER A 268 20.02 -37.62 -7.69
CA SER A 268 20.60 -38.94 -7.94
C SER A 268 22.12 -38.91 -8.08
N SER A 269 22.72 -37.77 -8.34
CA SER A 269 24.16 -37.52 -8.43
C SER A 269 24.77 -37.00 -7.12
N LYS A 270 23.98 -36.96 -6.04
CA LYS A 270 24.34 -36.41 -4.73
C LYS A 270 24.64 -34.92 -4.70
N ASN A 271 24.10 -34.15 -5.67
CA ASN A 271 24.17 -32.71 -5.62
C ASN A 271 23.05 -32.17 -4.73
N GLU A 272 23.36 -31.11 -3.98
CA GLU A 272 22.38 -30.42 -3.14
C GLU A 272 21.39 -29.69 -4.03
N LEU A 273 20.10 -29.80 -3.70
CA LEU A 273 19.01 -29.12 -4.41
C LEU A 273 18.74 -27.73 -3.83
N VAL A 274 19.18 -27.53 -2.60
CA VAL A 274 18.97 -26.29 -1.85
C VAL A 274 20.27 -25.51 -1.81
N SER A 275 20.22 -24.26 -2.23
CA SER A 275 21.32 -23.31 -2.06
C SER A 275 20.92 -22.19 -1.09
N ARG A 276 21.91 -21.55 -0.49
CA ARG A 276 21.70 -20.39 0.39
C ARG A 276 22.53 -19.23 -0.14
N GLU A 277 21.86 -18.14 -0.44
CA GLU A 277 22.48 -16.94 -0.96
C GLU A 277 21.86 -15.69 -0.31
N GLY A 278 22.68 -14.75 0.14
CA GLY A 278 22.21 -13.51 0.76
C GLY A 278 21.27 -13.67 1.98
N GLY A 279 21.37 -14.81 2.70
CA GLY A 279 20.49 -15.09 3.83
C GLY A 279 19.15 -15.76 3.46
N LYS A 280 18.86 -15.89 2.17
CA LYS A 280 17.67 -16.57 1.64
C LYS A 280 18.01 -17.99 1.17
N TYR A 281 17.00 -18.85 1.16
CA TYR A 281 17.12 -20.21 0.63
C TYR A 281 16.49 -20.28 -0.76
N PHE A 282 17.11 -21.08 -1.63
CA PHE A 282 16.64 -21.32 -2.99
C PHE A 282 16.58 -22.83 -3.26
N ILE A 283 15.52 -23.29 -3.88
CA ILE A 283 15.35 -24.65 -4.39
C ILE A 283 15.31 -24.56 -5.91
N LEU A 284 16.21 -25.26 -6.60
CA LEU A 284 16.31 -25.24 -8.06
C LEU A 284 16.41 -23.82 -8.67
N GLY A 285 16.97 -22.86 -7.93
CA GLY A 285 17.09 -21.46 -8.36
C GLY A 285 15.91 -20.57 -8.00
N TYR A 286 14.84 -21.10 -7.40
CA TYR A 286 13.68 -20.32 -6.95
C TYR A 286 13.74 -20.06 -5.45
N GLU A 287 13.40 -18.85 -5.04
CA GLU A 287 13.35 -18.44 -3.63
C GLU A 287 12.35 -19.29 -2.83
N VAL A 288 12.69 -19.58 -1.56
CA VAL A 288 11.82 -20.31 -0.64
C VAL A 288 11.29 -19.37 0.42
N VAL A 289 9.97 -19.29 0.52
CA VAL A 289 9.27 -18.61 1.61
C VAL A 289 8.92 -19.65 2.67
N ILE A 290 9.46 -19.47 3.86
CA ILE A 290 9.26 -20.37 4.99
C ILE A 290 8.21 -19.77 5.91
N SER A 291 7.09 -20.48 6.11
CA SER A 291 6.02 -20.07 7.01
C SER A 291 5.52 -21.24 7.84
N ASP A 292 5.33 -20.99 9.13
CA ASP A 292 4.75 -22.00 10.06
C ASP A 292 3.27 -22.31 9.73
N LYS A 293 2.63 -21.53 8.84
CA LYS A 293 1.23 -21.71 8.44
C LYS A 293 1.05 -22.58 7.21
N ALA A 294 2.10 -22.77 6.41
CA ALA A 294 2.10 -23.73 5.31
C ALA A 294 2.04 -25.16 5.87
N LYS A 295 1.10 -25.98 5.41
CA LYS A 295 0.98 -27.38 5.79
C LYS A 295 1.56 -28.31 4.73
N LYS A 296 1.62 -27.85 3.48
CA LYS A 296 2.16 -28.58 2.34
C LYS A 296 3.23 -27.77 1.64
N ILE A 297 4.13 -28.47 0.96
CA ILE A 297 5.04 -27.80 0.05
C ILE A 297 4.28 -27.43 -1.21
N SER A 298 4.38 -26.17 -1.57
CA SER A 298 3.78 -25.65 -2.80
C SER A 298 4.78 -24.78 -3.56
N PHE A 299 4.58 -24.69 -4.87
CA PHE A 299 5.36 -23.85 -5.78
C PHE A 299 4.40 -23.07 -6.67
N GLY A 300 4.59 -21.79 -6.80
CA GLY A 300 3.72 -20.97 -7.65
C GLY A 300 3.97 -19.48 -7.54
N ASN A 301 3.13 -18.74 -8.28
CA ASN A 301 3.19 -17.28 -8.34
C ASN A 301 2.13 -16.65 -7.46
N ALA A 302 2.55 -16.07 -6.34
CA ALA A 302 1.66 -15.44 -5.37
C ALA A 302 0.82 -14.29 -5.94
N LYS A 303 1.27 -13.60 -7.00
CA LYS A 303 0.47 -12.55 -7.65
C LYS A 303 -0.84 -13.05 -8.26
N LYS A 304 -0.99 -14.37 -8.43
CA LYS A 304 -2.23 -15.02 -8.88
C LYS A 304 -3.15 -15.43 -7.73
N PHE A 305 -2.80 -15.06 -6.52
CA PHE A 305 -3.70 -15.08 -5.38
C PHE A 305 -4.25 -13.68 -5.16
N VAL A 306 -5.58 -13.52 -5.15
CA VAL A 306 -6.24 -12.24 -4.93
C VAL A 306 -6.97 -12.28 -3.61
N ALA A 307 -6.66 -11.31 -2.77
CA ALA A 307 -7.30 -11.14 -1.48
C ALA A 307 -7.92 -9.75 -1.35
N ASN A 308 -8.98 -9.67 -0.58
CA ASN A 308 -9.58 -8.40 -0.16
C ASN A 308 -9.59 -8.30 1.36
N LEU A 309 -8.98 -7.25 1.89
CA LEU A 309 -9.14 -6.83 3.27
C LEU A 309 -10.21 -5.73 3.28
N ALA A 310 -11.45 -6.14 3.46
CA ALA A 310 -12.63 -5.37 3.09
C ALA A 310 -12.92 -4.19 4.01
N GLU A 311 -12.44 -4.19 5.24
CA GLU A 311 -12.69 -3.11 6.20
C GLU A 311 -11.52 -2.84 7.11
N GLU A 312 -11.50 -1.60 7.57
CA GLU A 312 -10.70 -1.13 8.68
C GLU A 312 -10.91 -2.03 9.90
N ILE A 313 -9.82 -2.33 10.60
CA ILE A 313 -9.88 -3.18 11.79
C ILE A 313 -10.67 -2.46 12.87
N ASN A 314 -11.80 -3.02 13.27
CA ASN A 314 -12.64 -2.48 14.35
C ASN A 314 -12.21 -3.04 15.69
N ILE A 315 -12.20 -2.19 16.73
CA ILE A 315 -11.88 -2.58 18.11
C ILE A 315 -13.11 -2.36 18.97
N HIS A 316 -13.57 -3.43 19.62
CA HIS A 316 -14.63 -3.36 20.61
C HIS A 316 -14.06 -3.66 21.99
N THR A 317 -14.56 -2.97 23.00
CA THR A 317 -14.15 -3.17 24.40
C THR A 317 -15.35 -3.49 25.27
N GLN A 318 -15.12 -4.36 26.26
CA GLN A 318 -16.13 -4.70 27.28
C GLN A 318 -15.45 -4.89 28.63
N TYR A 319 -15.99 -4.25 29.67
CA TYR A 319 -15.59 -4.51 31.03
C TYR A 319 -16.44 -5.63 31.63
N ASN A 320 -15.77 -6.61 32.22
CA ASN A 320 -16.41 -7.72 32.92
C ASN A 320 -16.26 -7.53 34.45
N ILE A 321 -17.35 -7.15 35.10
CA ILE A 321 -17.41 -6.89 36.54
C ILE A 321 -17.10 -8.17 37.32
N GLY A 322 -17.54 -9.33 36.85
CA GLY A 322 -17.39 -10.60 37.57
C GLY A 322 -15.94 -11.02 37.80
N ASN A 323 -15.06 -10.68 36.82
CA ASN A 323 -13.65 -11.05 36.86
C ASN A 323 -12.71 -9.86 37.01
N ASN A 324 -13.24 -8.64 37.09
CA ASN A 324 -12.47 -7.39 37.11
C ASN A 324 -11.48 -7.30 35.94
N THR A 325 -11.97 -7.56 34.71
CA THR A 325 -11.16 -7.62 33.51
C THR A 325 -11.76 -6.77 32.39
N TYR A 326 -10.90 -6.25 31.52
CA TYR A 326 -11.26 -5.67 30.23
C TYR A 326 -11.04 -6.68 29.12
N SER A 327 -12.01 -6.81 28.24
CA SER A 327 -11.92 -7.64 27.03
C SER A 327 -11.90 -6.72 25.81
N TYR A 328 -10.90 -6.91 24.94
CA TYR A 328 -10.74 -6.20 23.67
C TYR A 328 -10.92 -7.16 22.52
N SER A 329 -11.77 -6.83 21.57
CA SER A 329 -11.99 -7.63 20.37
C SER A 329 -11.58 -6.83 19.16
N GLY A 330 -10.58 -7.32 18.43
CA GLY A 330 -10.23 -6.83 17.08
C GLY A 330 -10.98 -7.64 16.04
N VAL A 331 -11.65 -6.95 15.12
CA VAL A 331 -12.41 -7.56 14.01
C VAL A 331 -11.85 -7.05 12.69
N ALA A 332 -11.49 -7.97 11.79
CA ALA A 332 -11.09 -7.68 10.43
C ALA A 332 -11.93 -8.51 9.46
N ILE A 333 -12.32 -7.95 8.32
CA ILE A 333 -13.06 -8.66 7.28
C ILE A 333 -12.10 -8.98 6.14
N TYR A 334 -11.86 -10.27 5.92
CA TYR A 334 -10.91 -10.78 4.94
C TYR A 334 -11.51 -11.90 4.13
N ASP A 335 -11.25 -11.90 2.82
CA ASP A 335 -11.39 -13.07 1.95
C ASP A 335 -10.26 -13.10 0.93
N GLY A 336 -9.86 -14.30 0.53
CA GLY A 336 -8.81 -14.48 -0.47
C GLY A 336 -8.96 -15.80 -1.20
N LYS A 337 -8.77 -15.76 -2.51
CA LYS A 337 -8.91 -16.92 -3.40
C LYS A 337 -7.77 -16.99 -4.41
N VAL A 338 -7.44 -18.20 -4.79
CA VAL A 338 -6.59 -18.47 -5.94
C VAL A 338 -7.37 -18.07 -7.19
N ALA A 339 -6.82 -17.12 -7.96
CA ALA A 339 -7.42 -16.65 -9.19
C ALA A 339 -7.29 -17.69 -10.32
N ASP A 340 -6.16 -18.40 -10.37
CA ASP A 340 -5.90 -19.46 -11.32
C ASP A 340 -5.25 -20.66 -10.62
N ALA A 341 -5.93 -21.80 -10.60
CA ALA A 341 -5.45 -23.01 -9.96
C ALA A 341 -4.12 -23.52 -10.54
N THR A 342 -3.86 -23.28 -11.82
CA THR A 342 -2.62 -23.72 -12.50
C THR A 342 -1.41 -22.92 -12.08
N ALA A 343 -1.61 -21.73 -11.49
CA ALA A 343 -0.56 -20.86 -10.99
C ALA A 343 0.11 -21.38 -9.70
N PHE A 344 -0.46 -22.43 -9.09
CA PHE A 344 0.08 -23.07 -7.90
C PHE A 344 0.12 -24.57 -8.07
N GLN A 345 1.27 -25.19 -7.79
CA GLN A 345 1.49 -26.63 -7.74
C GLN A 345 1.66 -27.05 -6.30
N VAL A 346 0.89 -28.03 -5.81
CA VAL A 346 0.86 -28.41 -4.39
C VAL A 346 1.20 -29.88 -4.24
N LEU A 347 2.22 -30.21 -3.45
CA LEU A 347 2.60 -31.60 -3.16
C LEU A 347 1.61 -32.24 -2.19
N THR A 348 0.96 -33.34 -2.59
CA THR A 348 -0.11 -33.97 -1.80
C THR A 348 0.40 -34.71 -0.57
N ASN A 349 1.55 -35.38 -0.67
CA ASN A 349 2.15 -36.18 0.41
C ASN A 349 3.38 -35.45 1.01
N THR A 350 3.12 -34.29 1.63
CA THR A 350 4.13 -33.61 2.42
C THR A 350 4.21 -34.28 3.81
N PRO A 351 5.41 -34.52 4.39
CA PRO A 351 5.52 -34.92 5.77
C PRO A 351 4.75 -33.96 6.69
N SER A 352 4.14 -34.51 7.73
CA SER A 352 3.46 -33.66 8.74
C SER A 352 4.49 -32.87 9.53
N ALA A 353 4.23 -31.60 9.74
CA ALA A 353 5.05 -30.68 10.51
C ALA A 353 5.00 -30.98 12.02
#